data_843668e32fa94285387045925722d972
#
_entry.id   843668e32fa94285387045925722d972
#
_cell.length_a   1.000
_cell.length_b   1.000
_cell.length_c   1.000
_cell.angle_alpha   90.00
_cell.angle_beta   90.00
_cell.angle_gamma   90.00
#
_symmetry.space_group_name_H-M   'P 1'
#
loop_
_entity.id
_entity.type
_entity.pdbx_description
1 polymer ?
#
loop_
_entity_poly.entity_id
_entity_poly.type
_entity_poly.pdbx_seq_one_letter_code
_entity_poly.pdbx_strand_id
1 'polypeptide(L)'
;MRVAYLASGAAGMYCGSCMRDNLLAATLIKQSRDVVLLPLYTPLRTDERDVSSGKVYYGGINVYLKGKSSLFRGLPRALENLLDAPRALRGVGRFAVNTDARTLGELTVSVLRAEHGPQRRELAKLVAGLHVIAPSLINLPNLMFIGTARALRGALDAPVVCTLAGEDIFLDALPEPYRAEALEIIRESALHVDAFVAPTQYYARHAVAHFGLDAGRVHVVPLGIHVDDFSEPATASEEIGRAHV
;
A
#
# COMPACT_ATOMS: atom_id res chain seq x y z
N MET A 1 -4.39 11.54 -18.92
CA MET A 1 -4.57 10.28 -18.20
C MET A 1 -4.27 10.55 -16.73
N ARG A 2 -5.27 10.43 -15.85
CA ARG A 2 -5.13 10.62 -14.40
C ARG A 2 -4.83 9.29 -13.71
N VAL A 3 -3.77 9.23 -12.94
CA VAL A 3 -3.39 8.04 -12.18
C VAL A 3 -3.74 8.26 -10.70
N ALA A 4 -4.56 7.39 -10.12
CA ALA A 4 -4.70 7.27 -8.68
C ALA A 4 -3.64 6.28 -8.17
N TYR A 5 -2.59 6.79 -7.54
CA TYR A 5 -1.53 5.98 -6.97
C TYR A 5 -1.82 5.81 -5.48
N LEU A 6 -2.18 4.60 -5.06
CA LEU A 6 -2.45 4.30 -3.66
C LEU A 6 -1.14 3.99 -2.93
N ALA A 7 -0.97 4.53 -1.73
CA ALA A 7 0.17 4.25 -0.87
C ALA A 7 -0.32 3.72 0.48
N SER A 8 0.35 2.72 1.03
CA SER A 8 -0.13 2.04 2.25
C SER A 8 -0.21 2.97 3.46
N GLY A 9 0.81 3.79 3.67
CA GLY A 9 1.02 4.48 4.94
C GLY A 9 1.58 3.52 6.00
N ALA A 10 2.44 4.00 6.88
CA ALA A 10 3.19 3.18 7.83
C ALA A 10 3.08 3.68 9.28
N ALA A 11 1.87 4.10 9.71
CA ALA A 11 1.59 4.53 11.08
C ALA A 11 2.59 5.57 11.64
N GLY A 12 3.08 6.48 10.78
CA GLY A 12 4.04 7.52 11.14
C GLY A 12 5.50 7.06 11.20
N MET A 13 5.79 5.81 10.84
CA MET A 13 7.16 5.32 10.66
C MET A 13 7.67 5.66 9.25
N TYR A 14 8.99 5.72 9.09
CA TYR A 14 9.61 5.70 7.76
C TYR A 14 9.45 4.31 7.16
N CYS A 15 9.00 4.26 5.92
CA CYS A 15 8.75 3.02 5.21
C CYS A 15 9.29 3.15 3.77
N GLY A 16 10.15 2.24 3.37
CA GLY A 16 10.79 2.29 2.05
C GLY A 16 9.78 2.33 0.88
N SER A 17 8.68 1.58 0.97
CA SER A 17 7.63 1.63 -0.06
C SER A 17 6.92 2.98 -0.10
N CYS A 18 6.64 3.59 1.07
CA CYS A 18 6.00 4.91 1.13
C CYS A 18 6.91 6.01 0.56
N MET A 19 8.22 5.94 0.85
CA MET A 19 9.23 6.86 0.32
C MET A 19 9.35 6.72 -1.20
N ARG A 20 9.46 5.48 -1.70
CA ARG A 20 9.43 5.16 -3.13
C ARG A 20 8.18 5.71 -3.82
N ASP A 21 7.01 5.47 -3.25
CA ASP A 21 5.72 5.87 -3.84
C ASP A 21 5.62 7.40 -3.90
N ASN A 22 6.09 8.10 -2.87
CA ASN A 22 6.15 9.56 -2.84
C ASN A 22 7.12 10.12 -3.89
N LEU A 23 8.33 9.57 -3.97
CA LEU A 23 9.35 9.96 -4.94
C LEU A 23 8.86 9.78 -6.38
N LEU A 24 8.26 8.62 -6.68
CA LEU A 24 7.69 8.33 -7.99
C LEU A 24 6.58 9.31 -8.35
N ALA A 25 5.63 9.54 -7.42
CA ALA A 25 4.53 10.49 -7.65
C ALA A 25 5.07 11.91 -7.85
N ALA A 26 6.01 12.38 -7.03
CA ALA A 26 6.64 13.69 -7.16
C ALA A 26 7.34 13.86 -8.52
N THR A 27 8.07 12.82 -8.97
CA THR A 27 8.77 12.81 -10.26
C THR A 27 7.78 12.86 -11.42
N LEU A 28 6.72 12.08 -11.38
CA LEU A 28 5.69 12.07 -12.41
C LEU A 28 4.95 13.42 -12.49
N ILE A 29 4.65 14.04 -11.35
CA ILE A 29 4.06 15.39 -11.27
C ILE A 29 5.02 16.42 -11.88
N LYS A 30 6.32 16.37 -11.56
CA LYS A 30 7.36 17.23 -12.15
C LYS A 30 7.42 17.10 -13.68
N GLN A 31 7.13 15.89 -14.20
CA GLN A 31 7.02 15.60 -15.64
C GLN A 31 5.64 15.94 -16.23
N SER A 32 4.82 16.73 -15.52
CA SER A 32 3.47 17.14 -15.95
C SER A 32 2.51 15.96 -16.19
N ARG A 33 2.69 14.85 -15.46
CA ARG A 33 1.74 13.76 -15.44
C ARG A 33 0.69 14.03 -14.36
N ASP A 34 -0.56 13.71 -14.67
CA ASP A 34 -1.69 13.87 -13.74
C ASP A 34 -1.74 12.67 -12.79
N VAL A 35 -1.05 12.79 -11.65
CA VAL A 35 -0.95 11.75 -10.61
C VAL A 35 -1.49 12.29 -9.29
N VAL A 36 -2.32 11.52 -8.64
CA VAL A 36 -2.82 11.78 -7.28
C VAL A 36 -2.35 10.66 -6.37
N LEU A 37 -1.46 10.97 -5.41
CA LEU A 37 -0.97 10.04 -4.41
C LEU A 37 -1.92 10.00 -3.22
N LEU A 38 -2.48 8.84 -2.92
CA LEU A 38 -3.56 8.64 -1.94
C LEU A 38 -3.10 7.73 -0.80
N PRO A 39 -2.87 8.26 0.42
CA PRO A 39 -2.61 7.44 1.59
C PRO A 39 -3.83 6.58 1.95
N LEU A 40 -3.61 5.30 2.26
CA LEU A 40 -4.67 4.38 2.68
C LEU A 40 -4.83 4.35 4.20
N TYR A 41 -3.84 3.84 4.94
CA TYR A 41 -3.97 3.64 6.39
C TYR A 41 -3.67 4.88 7.23
N THR A 42 -2.61 5.60 6.90
CA THR A 42 -2.15 6.78 7.64
C THR A 42 -1.49 7.76 6.68
N PRO A 43 -1.37 9.05 7.06
CA PRO A 43 -0.53 9.99 6.32
C PRO A 43 0.86 9.43 6.10
N LEU A 44 1.48 9.74 4.98
CA LEU A 44 2.83 9.30 4.68
C LEU A 44 3.84 10.03 5.59
N ARG A 45 4.94 9.35 5.87
CA ARG A 45 6.14 9.95 6.43
C ARG A 45 7.28 9.70 5.47
N THR A 46 7.80 10.76 4.91
CA THR A 46 8.87 10.77 3.91
C THR A 46 10.01 11.65 4.40
N ASP A 47 11.19 11.46 3.87
CA ASP A 47 12.38 12.32 4.03
C ASP A 47 12.35 13.50 3.05
N GLU A 48 11.55 13.39 2.00
CA GLU A 48 11.33 14.45 1.01
C GLU A 48 9.99 15.16 1.22
N ARG A 49 9.70 16.14 0.35
CA ARG A 49 8.40 16.81 0.33
C ARG A 49 7.28 15.79 0.06
N ASP A 50 6.35 15.67 1.00
CA ASP A 50 5.14 14.88 0.84
C ASP A 50 4.21 15.49 -0.22
N VAL A 51 3.95 14.76 -1.31
CA VAL A 51 3.04 15.15 -2.40
C VAL A 51 1.71 14.43 -2.32
N SER A 52 1.48 13.65 -1.25
CA SER A 52 0.23 12.92 -1.07
C SER A 52 -0.94 13.85 -0.75
N SER A 53 -2.15 13.36 -1.02
CA SER A 53 -3.37 14.02 -0.57
C SER A 53 -3.43 14.02 0.96
N GLY A 54 -3.88 15.12 1.56
CA GLY A 54 -4.02 15.23 3.03
C GLY A 54 -5.13 14.33 3.61
N LYS A 55 -5.85 13.55 2.79
CA LYS A 55 -6.96 12.69 3.19
C LYS A 55 -6.56 11.23 3.15
N VAL A 56 -6.87 10.51 4.21
CA VAL A 56 -6.69 9.04 4.33
C VAL A 56 -7.99 8.35 3.97
N TYR A 57 -7.92 7.29 3.16
CA TYR A 57 -9.10 6.65 2.57
C TYR A 57 -9.48 5.29 3.16
N TYR A 58 -8.55 4.62 3.84
CA TYR A 58 -8.76 3.29 4.42
C TYR A 58 -8.36 3.28 5.89
N GLY A 59 -8.88 4.22 6.66
CA GLY A 59 -8.51 4.58 8.03
C GLY A 59 -7.89 3.47 8.88
N GLY A 60 -6.59 3.54 9.11
CA GLY A 60 -5.82 2.49 9.78
C GLY A 60 -6.28 2.17 11.20
N ILE A 61 -6.77 3.17 11.96
CA ILE A 61 -7.35 2.95 13.29
C ILE A 61 -8.62 2.11 13.19
N ASN A 62 -9.53 2.45 12.29
CA ASN A 62 -10.77 1.72 12.08
C ASN A 62 -10.49 0.28 11.62
N VAL A 63 -9.54 0.10 10.71
CA VAL A 63 -9.12 -1.23 10.24
C VAL A 63 -8.60 -2.07 11.40
N TYR A 64 -7.70 -1.52 12.22
CA TYR A 64 -7.13 -2.22 13.37
C TYR A 64 -8.19 -2.58 14.42
N LEU A 65 -9.07 -1.63 14.79
CA LEU A 65 -10.10 -1.86 15.78
C LEU A 65 -11.13 -2.91 15.33
N LYS A 66 -11.57 -2.84 14.07
CA LYS A 66 -12.51 -3.81 13.49
C LYS A 66 -11.92 -5.22 13.36
N GLY A 67 -10.60 -5.32 13.15
CA GLY A 67 -9.88 -6.59 13.14
C GLY A 67 -9.76 -7.19 14.55
N LYS A 68 -9.58 -6.37 15.59
CA LYS A 68 -9.36 -6.83 16.97
C LYS A 68 -10.65 -7.23 17.70
N SER A 69 -11.80 -6.62 17.39
CA SER A 69 -13.04 -6.88 18.12
C SER A 69 -14.29 -6.63 17.28
N SER A 70 -15.22 -7.56 17.36
CA SER A 70 -16.54 -7.46 16.71
C SER A 70 -17.36 -6.26 17.20
N LEU A 71 -17.10 -5.78 18.40
CA LEU A 71 -17.77 -4.61 18.99
C LEU A 71 -17.56 -3.34 18.16
N PHE A 72 -16.36 -3.17 17.57
CA PHE A 72 -16.03 -2.02 16.73
C PHE A 72 -16.59 -2.09 15.31
N ARG A 73 -17.11 -3.26 14.89
CA ARG A 73 -17.73 -3.44 13.56
C ARG A 73 -19.05 -2.67 13.41
N GLY A 74 -19.69 -2.31 14.54
CA GLY A 74 -20.96 -1.57 14.60
C GLY A 74 -20.84 -0.08 14.90
N LEU A 75 -19.66 0.52 14.91
CA LEU A 75 -19.47 1.93 15.25
C LEU A 75 -20.29 2.87 14.37
N PRO A 76 -20.91 3.94 14.95
CA PRO A 76 -21.55 5.00 14.19
C PRO A 76 -20.56 5.70 13.25
N ARG A 77 -21.02 6.08 12.04
CA ARG A 77 -20.20 6.74 11.02
C ARG A 77 -19.49 8.01 11.52
N ALA A 78 -20.11 8.77 12.41
CA ALA A 78 -19.52 9.98 12.99
C ALA A 78 -18.26 9.67 13.81
N LEU A 79 -18.25 8.57 14.58
CA LEU A 79 -17.08 8.11 15.34
C LEU A 79 -16.00 7.54 14.41
N GLU A 80 -16.38 6.79 13.39
CA GLU A 80 -15.42 6.31 12.39
C GLU A 80 -14.68 7.47 11.71
N ASN A 81 -15.41 8.52 11.30
CA ASN A 81 -14.83 9.71 10.67
C ASN A 81 -13.89 10.49 11.62
N LEU A 82 -14.19 10.51 12.92
CA LEU A 82 -13.32 11.13 13.93
C LEU A 82 -12.01 10.35 14.09
N LEU A 83 -12.07 9.02 14.06
CA LEU A 83 -10.89 8.14 14.14
C LEU A 83 -10.03 8.22 12.87
N ASP A 84 -10.63 8.52 11.72
CA ASP A 84 -9.93 8.72 10.44
C ASP A 84 -9.33 10.13 10.29
N ALA A 85 -9.61 11.03 11.23
CA ALA A 85 -9.07 12.38 11.18
C ALA A 85 -7.52 12.36 11.20
N PRO A 86 -6.82 13.13 10.33
CA PRO A 86 -5.35 13.10 10.23
C PRO A 86 -4.63 13.39 11.54
N ARG A 87 -5.27 14.16 12.44
CA ARG A 87 -4.74 14.46 13.79
C ARG A 87 -4.81 13.25 14.71
N ALA A 88 -5.88 12.47 14.66
CA ALA A 88 -6.03 11.22 15.41
C ALA A 88 -5.03 10.19 14.94
N LEU A 89 -4.91 10.00 13.62
CA LEU A 89 -3.98 9.07 13.00
C LEU A 89 -2.50 9.38 13.32
N ARG A 90 -2.13 10.65 13.37
CA ARG A 90 -0.77 11.07 13.78
C ARG A 90 -0.47 10.80 15.26
N GLY A 91 -1.48 10.88 16.12
CA GLY A 91 -1.34 10.54 17.54
C GLY A 91 -1.08 9.06 17.79
N VAL A 92 -1.73 8.19 17.03
CA VAL A 92 -1.59 6.73 17.15
C VAL A 92 -0.24 6.22 16.64
N GLY A 93 0.38 6.88 15.66
CA GLY A 93 1.71 6.52 15.16
C GLY A 93 2.83 6.58 16.23
N ARG A 94 2.56 7.14 17.41
CA ARG A 94 3.47 7.11 18.58
C ARG A 94 3.37 5.82 19.39
N PHE A 95 2.31 5.06 19.23
CA PHE A 95 2.19 3.72 19.83
C PHE A 95 2.76 2.73 18.83
N ALA A 96 3.81 2.02 19.24
CA ALA A 96 4.45 1.01 18.41
C ALA A 96 3.39 0.06 17.85
N VAL A 97 3.12 0.15 16.54
CA VAL A 97 2.26 -0.80 15.86
C VAL A 97 3.06 -2.08 15.76
N ASN A 98 2.56 -3.14 16.41
CA ASN A 98 3.16 -4.45 16.25
C ASN A 98 3.04 -4.88 14.78
N THR A 99 4.16 -5.09 14.11
CA THR A 99 4.25 -5.55 12.72
C THR A 99 4.63 -7.03 12.63
N ASP A 100 4.61 -7.75 13.76
CA ASP A 100 4.89 -9.19 13.77
C ASP A 100 3.76 -9.94 13.06
N ALA A 101 4.10 -10.56 11.94
CA ALA A 101 3.18 -11.35 11.13
C ALA A 101 2.44 -12.42 11.95
N ARG A 102 3.11 -13.01 12.96
CA ARG A 102 2.54 -14.06 13.81
C ARG A 102 1.30 -13.61 14.58
N THR A 103 1.16 -12.32 14.84
CA THR A 103 0.02 -11.73 15.58
C THR A 103 -1.00 -11.05 14.68
N LEU A 104 -0.71 -10.90 13.38
CA LEU A 104 -1.50 -10.14 12.43
C LEU A 104 -2.28 -11.00 11.42
N GLY A 105 -2.28 -12.33 11.58
CA GLY A 105 -2.92 -13.24 10.63
C GLY A 105 -4.39 -12.91 10.35
N GLU A 106 -5.22 -12.82 11.41
CA GLU A 106 -6.64 -12.47 11.28
C GLU A 106 -6.85 -11.09 10.62
N LEU A 107 -6.04 -10.09 11.02
CA LEU A 107 -6.12 -8.74 10.47
C LEU A 107 -5.75 -8.74 8.98
N THR A 108 -4.70 -9.47 8.60
CA THR A 108 -4.24 -9.61 7.21
C THR A 108 -5.34 -10.18 6.34
N VAL A 109 -5.92 -11.31 6.72
CA VAL A 109 -7.02 -11.93 6.01
C VAL A 109 -8.25 -11.01 5.97
N SER A 110 -8.56 -10.32 7.06
CA SER A 110 -9.64 -9.33 7.13
C SER A 110 -9.49 -8.21 6.10
N VAL A 111 -8.27 -7.74 5.87
CA VAL A 111 -7.98 -6.72 4.84
C VAL A 111 -8.10 -7.31 3.43
N LEU A 112 -7.51 -8.48 3.20
CA LEU A 112 -7.55 -9.18 1.92
C LEU A 112 -8.97 -9.54 1.48
N ARG A 113 -9.87 -9.90 2.40
CA ARG A 113 -11.28 -10.17 2.12
C ARG A 113 -12.07 -8.95 1.60
N ALA A 114 -11.56 -7.73 1.79
CA ALA A 114 -12.08 -6.48 1.26
C ALA A 114 -13.62 -6.33 1.39
N GLU A 115 -14.36 -6.45 0.27
CA GLU A 115 -15.83 -6.32 0.24
C GLU A 115 -16.57 -7.42 1.01
N HIS A 116 -15.96 -8.59 1.13
CA HIS A 116 -16.51 -9.76 1.84
C HIS A 116 -16.11 -9.79 3.32
N GLY A 117 -15.26 -8.83 3.75
CA GLY A 117 -14.72 -8.77 5.09
C GLY A 117 -15.27 -7.63 5.95
N PRO A 118 -14.76 -7.51 7.18
CA PRO A 118 -15.09 -6.41 8.10
C PRO A 118 -14.75 -5.02 7.56
N GLN A 119 -13.86 -4.96 6.55
CA GLN A 119 -13.34 -3.71 5.98
C GLN A 119 -14.20 -3.13 4.84
N ARG A 120 -15.35 -3.75 4.52
CA ARG A 120 -16.24 -3.31 3.42
C ARG A 120 -16.62 -1.84 3.46
N ARG A 121 -16.76 -1.24 4.68
CA ARG A 121 -17.08 0.18 4.82
C ARG A 121 -15.92 1.09 4.43
N GLU A 122 -14.69 0.68 4.77
CA GLU A 122 -13.49 1.42 4.39
C GLU A 122 -13.27 1.35 2.88
N LEU A 123 -13.51 0.17 2.29
CA LEU A 123 -13.50 0.02 0.83
C LEU A 123 -14.55 0.92 0.16
N ALA A 124 -15.77 1.01 0.69
CA ALA A 124 -16.78 1.91 0.16
C ALA A 124 -16.37 3.39 0.23
N LYS A 125 -15.66 3.81 1.28
CA LYS A 125 -15.08 5.17 1.39
C LYS A 125 -14.01 5.40 0.32
N LEU A 126 -13.14 4.40 0.09
CA LEU A 126 -12.12 4.47 -0.95
C LEU A 126 -12.76 4.60 -2.34
N VAL A 127 -13.72 3.74 -2.67
CA VAL A 127 -14.47 3.78 -3.94
C VAL A 127 -15.13 5.15 -4.14
N ALA A 128 -15.83 5.66 -3.12
CA ALA A 128 -16.47 6.98 -3.20
C ALA A 128 -15.46 8.12 -3.41
N GLY A 129 -14.28 8.04 -2.79
CA GLY A 129 -13.20 8.99 -3.01
C GLY A 129 -12.62 8.92 -4.41
N LEU A 130 -12.44 7.72 -4.94
CA LEU A 130 -11.94 7.50 -6.30
C LEU A 130 -12.95 7.93 -7.37
N HIS A 131 -14.26 7.80 -7.14
CA HIS A 131 -15.28 8.36 -8.04
C HIS A 131 -15.13 9.88 -8.22
N VAL A 132 -14.82 10.61 -7.14
CA VAL A 132 -14.59 12.06 -7.20
C VAL A 132 -13.32 12.39 -7.98
N ILE A 133 -12.27 11.56 -7.83
CA ILE A 133 -10.99 11.73 -8.52
C ILE A 133 -11.10 11.38 -10.00
N ALA A 134 -11.98 10.45 -10.35
CA ALA A 134 -12.20 9.93 -11.70
C ALA A 134 -10.88 9.49 -12.38
N PRO A 135 -10.15 8.52 -11.82
CA PRO A 135 -8.88 8.09 -12.38
C PRO A 135 -9.06 7.29 -13.67
N SER A 136 -8.10 7.39 -14.58
CA SER A 136 -7.98 6.53 -15.77
C SER A 136 -7.13 5.29 -15.51
N LEU A 137 -6.48 5.20 -14.35
CA LEU A 137 -5.69 4.07 -13.88
C LEU A 137 -5.57 4.11 -12.36
N ILE A 138 -5.67 2.95 -11.71
CA ILE A 138 -5.51 2.79 -10.27
C ILE A 138 -4.31 1.89 -10.01
N ASN A 139 -3.33 2.37 -9.21
CA ASN A 139 -2.23 1.55 -8.75
C ASN A 139 -2.42 1.15 -7.28
N LEU A 140 -2.47 -0.14 -7.01
CA LEU A 140 -2.43 -0.71 -5.66
C LEU A 140 -0.98 -0.73 -5.15
N PRO A 141 -0.73 -0.37 -3.89
CA PRO A 141 0.63 -0.22 -3.37
C PRO A 141 1.38 -1.54 -3.22
N ASN A 142 0.65 -2.64 -3.00
CA ASN A 142 1.19 -3.99 -2.79
C ASN A 142 0.06 -5.04 -2.78
N LEU A 143 0.42 -6.32 -2.68
CA LEU A 143 -0.52 -7.46 -2.66
C LEU A 143 -1.46 -7.48 -1.45
N MET A 144 -1.13 -6.81 -0.35
CA MET A 144 -2.01 -6.75 0.84
C MET A 144 -3.35 -6.06 0.55
N PHE A 145 -3.42 -5.24 -0.51
CA PHE A 145 -4.63 -4.56 -0.95
C PHE A 145 -5.29 -5.20 -2.17
N ILE A 146 -4.76 -6.32 -2.66
CA ILE A 146 -5.22 -6.94 -3.91
C ILE A 146 -6.70 -7.35 -3.87
N GLY A 147 -7.22 -7.71 -2.71
CA GLY A 147 -8.64 -8.04 -2.54
C GLY A 147 -9.59 -6.90 -2.89
N THR A 148 -9.11 -5.65 -2.92
CA THR A 148 -9.90 -4.49 -3.35
C THR A 148 -10.07 -4.41 -4.87
N ALA A 149 -9.23 -5.10 -5.65
CA ALA A 149 -9.17 -4.97 -7.11
C ALA A 149 -10.52 -5.24 -7.78
N ARG A 150 -11.23 -6.30 -7.37
CA ARG A 150 -12.54 -6.64 -7.92
C ARG A 150 -13.55 -5.52 -7.73
N ALA A 151 -13.67 -4.99 -6.51
CA ALA A 151 -14.62 -3.92 -6.21
C ALA A 151 -14.25 -2.60 -6.91
N LEU A 152 -12.96 -2.27 -6.98
CA LEU A 152 -12.47 -1.08 -7.69
C LEU A 152 -12.77 -1.19 -9.18
N ARG A 153 -12.48 -2.32 -9.80
CA ARG A 153 -12.76 -2.57 -11.22
C ARG A 153 -14.26 -2.55 -11.54
N GLY A 154 -15.09 -3.10 -10.66
CA GLY A 154 -16.55 -3.12 -10.82
C GLY A 154 -17.23 -1.76 -10.63
N ALA A 155 -16.62 -0.89 -9.81
CA ALA A 155 -17.17 0.43 -9.52
C ALA A 155 -16.61 1.56 -10.41
N LEU A 156 -15.42 1.39 -10.97
CA LEU A 156 -14.69 2.41 -11.70
C LEU A 156 -14.29 1.88 -13.08
N ASP A 157 -14.49 2.66 -14.11
CA ASP A 157 -14.05 2.30 -15.47
C ASP A 157 -12.55 2.64 -15.66
N ALA A 158 -11.71 1.93 -14.88
CA ALA A 158 -10.28 2.14 -14.86
C ALA A 158 -9.53 0.82 -14.62
N PRO A 159 -8.45 0.53 -15.37
CA PRO A 159 -7.61 -0.62 -15.11
C PRO A 159 -6.94 -0.51 -13.74
N VAL A 160 -6.73 -1.68 -13.13
CA VAL A 160 -6.08 -1.82 -11.83
C VAL A 160 -4.72 -2.47 -12.01
N VAL A 161 -3.67 -1.77 -11.58
CA VAL A 161 -2.29 -2.27 -11.54
C VAL A 161 -1.90 -2.50 -10.08
N CYS A 162 -1.05 -3.49 -9.81
CA CYS A 162 -0.55 -3.76 -8.47
C CYS A 162 0.99 -3.75 -8.48
N THR A 163 1.56 -2.93 -7.62
CA THR A 163 3.02 -2.90 -7.39
C THR A 163 3.40 -4.04 -6.43
N LEU A 164 4.45 -4.78 -6.74
CA LEU A 164 4.99 -5.83 -5.89
C LEU A 164 6.13 -5.27 -5.04
N ALA A 165 6.11 -5.50 -3.73
CA ALA A 165 6.98 -4.82 -2.77
C ALA A 165 7.70 -5.76 -1.77
N GLY A 166 7.75 -7.08 -2.03
CA GLY A 166 8.41 -8.05 -1.16
C GLY A 166 7.51 -8.60 -0.05
N GLU A 167 6.25 -8.77 -0.32
CA GLU A 167 5.21 -9.19 0.64
C GLU A 167 5.31 -10.66 1.05
N ASP A 168 6.00 -11.46 0.26
CA ASP A 168 6.25 -12.89 0.49
C ASP A 168 6.85 -13.14 1.88
N ILE A 169 7.84 -12.35 2.30
CA ILE A 169 8.49 -12.48 3.61
C ILE A 169 7.47 -12.37 4.76
N PHE A 170 6.57 -11.39 4.66
CA PHE A 170 5.51 -11.19 5.66
C PHE A 170 4.45 -12.28 5.59
N LEU A 171 3.97 -12.62 4.38
CA LEU A 171 2.91 -13.59 4.17
C LEU A 171 3.33 -15.00 4.58
N ASP A 172 4.59 -15.39 4.31
CA ASP A 172 5.15 -16.69 4.70
C ASP A 172 5.35 -16.82 6.22
N ALA A 173 5.51 -15.71 6.93
CA ALA A 173 5.60 -15.70 8.39
C ALA A 173 4.23 -15.72 9.10
N LEU A 174 3.11 -15.65 8.36
CA LEU A 174 1.78 -15.79 8.95
C LEU A 174 1.56 -17.21 9.50
N PRO A 175 0.92 -17.35 10.67
CA PRO A 175 0.54 -18.66 11.17
C PRO A 175 -0.60 -19.26 10.35
N GLU A 176 -0.64 -20.60 10.27
CA GLU A 176 -1.81 -21.30 9.73
C GLU A 176 -3.03 -21.11 10.66
N PRO A 177 -4.27 -21.04 10.13
CA PRO A 177 -4.63 -21.19 8.72
C PRO A 177 -4.54 -19.89 7.89
N TYR A 178 -4.14 -18.76 8.49
CA TYR A 178 -4.18 -17.42 7.86
C TYR A 178 -3.25 -17.31 6.66
N ARG A 179 -2.10 -18.02 6.70
CA ARG A 179 -1.18 -18.05 5.56
C ARG A 179 -1.83 -18.68 4.33
N ALA A 180 -2.38 -19.87 4.48
CA ALA A 180 -3.05 -20.58 3.39
C ALA A 180 -4.21 -19.77 2.82
N GLU A 181 -5.05 -19.21 3.68
CA GLU A 181 -6.19 -18.37 3.29
C GLU A 181 -5.75 -17.08 2.58
N ALA A 182 -4.72 -16.40 3.07
CA ALA A 182 -4.19 -15.19 2.45
C ALA A 182 -3.69 -15.45 1.02
N LEU A 183 -2.93 -16.56 0.82
CA LEU A 183 -2.43 -16.94 -0.49
C LEU A 183 -3.55 -17.32 -1.46
N GLU A 184 -4.62 -17.97 -0.97
CA GLU A 184 -5.79 -18.30 -1.79
C GLU A 184 -6.51 -17.01 -2.25
N ILE A 185 -6.80 -16.09 -1.34
CA ILE A 185 -7.44 -14.80 -1.67
C ILE A 185 -6.59 -14.00 -2.67
N ILE A 186 -5.26 -14.01 -2.51
CA ILE A 186 -4.35 -13.33 -3.44
C ILE A 186 -4.47 -13.92 -4.85
N ARG A 187 -4.46 -15.26 -4.98
CA ARG A 187 -4.58 -15.92 -6.29
C ARG A 187 -5.91 -15.61 -6.98
N GLU A 188 -7.01 -15.67 -6.24
CA GLU A 188 -8.34 -15.32 -6.76
C GLU A 188 -8.43 -13.84 -7.16
N SER A 189 -7.93 -12.94 -6.31
CA SER A 189 -7.98 -11.51 -6.55
C SER A 189 -7.07 -11.06 -7.70
N ALA A 190 -5.98 -11.80 -7.97
CA ALA A 190 -5.07 -11.53 -9.09
C ALA A 190 -5.76 -11.58 -10.45
N LEU A 191 -6.88 -12.30 -10.58
CA LEU A 191 -7.69 -12.34 -11.80
C LEU A 191 -8.30 -10.98 -12.15
N HIS A 192 -8.45 -10.11 -11.16
CA HIS A 192 -9.04 -8.77 -11.30
C HIS A 192 -8.01 -7.65 -11.44
N VAL A 193 -6.71 -7.98 -11.50
CA VAL A 193 -5.60 -7.04 -11.72
C VAL A 193 -5.16 -7.13 -13.16
N ASP A 194 -5.03 -5.98 -13.83
CA ASP A 194 -4.67 -5.92 -15.26
C ASP A 194 -3.16 -6.08 -15.48
N ALA A 195 -2.33 -5.58 -14.55
CA ALA A 195 -0.88 -5.75 -14.61
C ALA A 195 -0.25 -5.70 -13.22
N PHE A 196 0.90 -6.34 -13.07
CA PHE A 196 1.75 -6.30 -11.89
C PHE A 196 3.08 -5.63 -12.24
N VAL A 197 3.61 -4.82 -11.31
CA VAL A 197 4.90 -4.16 -11.48
C VAL A 197 5.87 -4.70 -10.44
N ALA A 198 6.91 -5.40 -10.89
CA ALA A 198 7.97 -5.95 -10.06
C ALA A 198 9.24 -5.09 -10.15
N PRO A 199 10.01 -4.91 -9.06
CA PRO A 199 11.21 -4.08 -9.07
C PRO A 199 12.41 -4.75 -9.78
N THR A 200 12.40 -6.07 -9.90
CA THR A 200 13.50 -6.85 -10.51
C THR A 200 12.98 -8.08 -11.24
N GLN A 201 13.78 -8.58 -12.19
CA GLN A 201 13.50 -9.87 -12.87
C GLN A 201 13.47 -11.05 -11.90
N TYR A 202 14.30 -11.00 -10.85
CA TYR A 202 14.28 -12.02 -9.81
C TYR A 202 12.91 -12.06 -9.13
N TYR A 203 12.46 -10.89 -8.63
CA TYR A 203 11.21 -10.83 -7.88
C TYR A 203 9.98 -11.08 -8.78
N ALA A 204 10.03 -10.70 -10.04
CA ALA A 204 8.99 -11.04 -11.02
C ALA A 204 8.79 -12.56 -11.14
N ARG A 205 9.88 -13.31 -11.34
CA ARG A 205 9.82 -14.78 -11.42
C ARG A 205 9.39 -15.41 -10.11
N HIS A 206 9.91 -14.90 -8.99
CA HIS A 206 9.53 -15.38 -7.66
C HIS A 206 8.02 -15.18 -7.40
N ALA A 207 7.49 -13.99 -7.64
CA ALA A 207 6.08 -13.67 -7.42
C ALA A 207 5.15 -14.50 -8.32
N VAL A 208 5.51 -14.73 -9.59
CA VAL A 208 4.78 -15.64 -10.48
C VAL A 208 4.68 -17.04 -9.89
N ALA A 209 5.80 -17.60 -9.45
CA ALA A 209 5.82 -18.96 -8.88
C ALA A 209 5.13 -19.07 -7.53
N HIS A 210 5.35 -18.08 -6.64
CA HIS A 210 4.89 -18.11 -5.26
C HIS A 210 3.39 -17.79 -5.12
N PHE A 211 2.94 -16.73 -5.80
CA PHE A 211 1.55 -16.27 -5.73
C PHE A 211 0.66 -16.81 -6.84
N GLY A 212 1.22 -17.52 -7.84
CA GLY A 212 0.46 -18.03 -8.98
C GLY A 212 -0.01 -16.93 -9.94
N LEU A 213 0.79 -15.86 -10.09
CA LEU A 213 0.44 -14.76 -10.99
C LEU A 213 0.63 -15.16 -12.45
N ASP A 214 -0.18 -14.56 -13.33
CA ASP A 214 0.01 -14.70 -14.79
C ASP A 214 1.29 -13.97 -15.22
N ALA A 215 2.29 -14.71 -15.70
CA ALA A 215 3.57 -14.17 -16.13
C ALA A 215 3.43 -13.12 -17.24
N GLY A 216 2.41 -13.23 -18.10
CA GLY A 216 2.13 -12.27 -19.17
C GLY A 216 1.67 -10.89 -18.66
N ARG A 217 1.25 -10.83 -17.38
CA ARG A 217 0.82 -9.57 -16.73
C ARG A 217 1.86 -8.99 -15.79
N VAL A 218 3.02 -9.65 -15.58
CA VAL A 218 4.06 -9.15 -14.68
C VAL A 218 5.13 -8.40 -15.49
N HIS A 219 5.28 -7.12 -15.20
CA HIS A 219 6.24 -6.23 -15.86
C HIS A 219 7.32 -5.81 -14.89
N VAL A 220 8.56 -5.75 -15.37
CA VAL A 220 9.70 -5.32 -14.56
C VAL A 220 9.97 -3.84 -14.79
N VAL A 221 9.84 -3.05 -13.72
CA VAL A 221 10.21 -1.64 -13.69
C VAL A 221 11.16 -1.43 -12.52
N PRO A 222 12.47 -1.22 -12.77
CA PRO A 222 13.44 -0.99 -11.70
C PRO A 222 13.10 0.24 -10.87
N LEU A 223 13.48 0.19 -9.59
CA LEU A 223 13.31 1.33 -8.70
C LEU A 223 14.26 2.47 -9.13
N GLY A 224 13.74 3.70 -9.07
CA GLY A 224 14.53 4.91 -9.25
C GLY A 224 14.95 5.53 -7.91
N ILE A 225 16.01 6.31 -7.95
CA ILE A 225 16.47 7.18 -6.85
C ILE A 225 16.68 8.60 -7.36
N HIS A 226 16.70 9.55 -6.45
CA HIS A 226 17.04 10.94 -6.78
C HIS A 226 18.57 11.04 -6.94
N VAL A 227 19.06 11.24 -8.16
CA VAL A 227 20.51 11.22 -8.45
C VAL A 227 21.22 12.51 -8.07
N ASP A 228 20.49 13.63 -7.98
CA ASP A 228 21.06 14.94 -7.65
C ASP A 228 21.71 14.96 -6.26
N ASP A 229 21.21 14.13 -5.32
CA ASP A 229 21.76 14.01 -3.96
C ASP A 229 23.13 13.31 -3.93
N PHE A 230 23.56 12.70 -5.04
CA PHE A 230 24.80 11.95 -5.19
C PHE A 230 25.76 12.60 -6.19
N SER A 231 25.48 13.83 -6.67
CA SER A 231 26.21 14.46 -7.78
C SER A 231 27.46 15.22 -7.38
N GLU A 232 27.73 15.46 -6.09
CA GLU A 232 29.01 16.03 -5.67
C GLU A 232 30.05 14.90 -5.51
N PRO A 233 31.17 14.94 -6.26
CA PRO A 233 32.27 14.03 -5.97
C PRO A 233 32.77 14.34 -4.55
N ALA A 234 32.76 13.35 -3.68
CA ALA A 234 33.45 13.44 -2.39
C ALA A 234 34.84 13.97 -2.66
N THR A 235 35.17 15.16 -2.16
CA THR A 235 36.56 15.64 -2.18
C THR A 235 37.38 14.59 -1.46
N ALA A 236 38.50 14.19 -2.04
CA ALA A 236 39.33 13.06 -1.60
C ALA A 236 39.92 13.16 -0.18
N SER A 237 39.39 14.00 0.69
CA SER A 237 39.79 14.25 2.07
C SER A 237 38.76 13.82 3.14
N GLU A 238 37.55 13.38 2.78
CA GLU A 238 36.64 12.81 3.77
C GLU A 238 36.85 11.30 3.86
N GLU A 239 37.50 10.86 4.93
CA GLU A 239 37.57 9.46 5.30
C GLU A 239 36.13 8.92 5.39
N ILE A 240 35.80 7.98 4.50
CA ILE A 240 34.59 7.18 4.61
C ILE A 240 34.65 6.47 5.96
N GLY A 241 33.84 6.90 6.91
CA GLY A 241 33.79 6.31 8.24
C GLY A 241 33.63 4.80 8.13
N ARG A 242 34.56 4.04 8.70
CA ARG A 242 34.50 2.59 8.79
C ARG A 242 33.21 2.23 9.54
N ALA A 243 32.28 1.52 8.89
CA ALA A 243 31.22 0.86 9.59
C ALA A 243 31.81 -0.05 10.65
N HIS A 244 31.57 0.24 11.92
CA HIS A 244 31.87 -0.69 13.00
C HIS A 244 30.91 -1.87 12.89
N VAL A 245 31.49 -3.04 12.65
CA VAL A 245 30.81 -4.33 12.72
C VAL A 245 30.55 -4.68 14.19
#